data_559ce04721755f37aa75b3e0cfe25a46
#
_entry.id   559ce04721755f37aa75b3e0cfe25a46
#
_cell.length_a   1.000
_cell.length_b   1.000
_cell.length_c   1.000
_cell.angle_alpha   90.00
_cell.angle_beta   90.00
_cell.angle_gamma   90.00
#
_symmetry.space_group_name_H-M   'P 1'
#
loop_
_entity.id
_entity.type
_entity.pdbx_description
1 polymer ?
#
loop_
_entity_poly.entity_id
_entity_poly.type
_entity_poly.pdbx_seq_one_letter_code
_entity_poly.pdbx_strand_id
1 'polypeptide(L)'
;VENAQATDGRRFWWWLGGALLVLVVVLVSAWTWVTVRGDGRAGHVVTGSADDLREATFVLLDGADVVRLRTDDLGGDAYRVSTSRDSGVRPAVSLADGNILTSLRGTGQDGPAIVEVVLHHSVRWHLRLGGGAKEQHLDLRGAQLGDVEFTAGASRIELTLPPAEGTQRTVLSGGANQVVVRLAGDAPVRVRAGGGAGSVTVDGSTQSGVAGGTVLTPPEWESATDRYDIDATSGVSSLTVDRTDGDG
;
A
#
# COMPACT_ATOMS: atom_id res chain seq x y z
N VAL A 1 -10.72 33.37 -64.73
CA VAL A 1 -9.67 32.41 -64.36
C VAL A 1 -9.56 32.40 -62.87
N GLU A 2 -10.08 31.34 -62.33
CA GLU A 2 -10.40 31.07 -60.92
C GLU A 2 -9.21 30.40 -60.20
N ASN A 3 -8.81 30.92 -59.06
CA ASN A 3 -7.87 30.25 -58.17
C ASN A 3 -8.57 29.86 -56.88
N ALA A 4 -8.86 28.60 -56.70
CA ALA A 4 -9.31 28.00 -55.46
C ALA A 4 -8.11 27.78 -54.52
N GLN A 5 -8.19 28.38 -53.34
CA GLN A 5 -7.29 28.10 -52.21
C GLN A 5 -7.90 26.96 -51.39
N ALA A 6 -7.14 25.88 -51.27
CA ALA A 6 -7.45 24.78 -50.36
C ALA A 6 -6.97 25.16 -48.93
N THR A 7 -7.89 25.29 -48.03
CA THR A 7 -7.63 25.52 -46.59
C THR A 7 -7.31 24.18 -45.88
N ASP A 8 -6.17 24.16 -45.24
CA ASP A 8 -5.60 23.05 -44.51
C ASP A 8 -6.36 22.80 -43.18
N GLY A 9 -7.24 21.78 -43.21
CA GLY A 9 -8.12 21.41 -42.08
C GLY A 9 -7.50 20.46 -41.03
N ARG A 10 -6.17 20.28 -41.01
CA ARG A 10 -5.55 19.22 -40.16
C ARG A 10 -5.08 19.66 -38.76
N ARG A 11 -5.16 20.94 -38.43
CA ARG A 11 -4.65 21.45 -37.09
C ARG A 11 -5.72 21.65 -36.05
N PHE A 12 -7.02 21.49 -36.39
CA PHE A 12 -8.13 21.77 -35.44
C PHE A 12 -8.55 20.53 -34.63
N TRP A 13 -8.12 19.32 -34.97
CA TRP A 13 -8.54 18.09 -34.31
C TRP A 13 -7.73 17.70 -33.08
N TRP A 14 -6.61 18.36 -32.81
CA TRP A 14 -5.75 18.06 -31.66
C TRP A 14 -6.18 18.75 -30.37
N TRP A 15 -7.06 19.76 -30.45
CA TRP A 15 -7.56 20.49 -29.28
C TRP A 15 -8.86 19.94 -28.70
N LEU A 16 -9.59 19.12 -29.42
CA LEU A 16 -10.83 18.49 -28.95
C LEU A 16 -10.60 17.19 -28.18
N GLY A 17 -9.44 16.53 -28.32
CA GLY A 17 -9.08 15.32 -27.57
C GLY A 17 -8.69 15.57 -26.11
N GLY A 18 -8.20 16.76 -25.78
CA GLY A 18 -7.75 17.11 -24.43
C GLY A 18 -8.87 17.54 -23.49
N ALA A 19 -9.96 18.10 -24.02
CA ALA A 19 -11.07 18.60 -23.20
C ALA A 19 -12.08 17.50 -22.80
N LEU A 20 -12.13 16.37 -23.54
CA LEU A 20 -13.07 15.30 -23.25
C LEU A 20 -12.59 14.37 -22.11
N LEU A 21 -11.28 14.33 -21.83
CA LEU A 21 -10.71 13.48 -20.80
C LEU A 21 -10.84 14.07 -19.40
N VAL A 22 -11.07 15.37 -19.28
CA VAL A 22 -11.28 16.06 -18.01
C VAL A 22 -12.75 16.04 -17.56
N LEU A 23 -13.69 15.82 -18.47
CA LEU A 23 -15.13 15.89 -18.19
C LEU A 23 -15.75 14.52 -17.83
N VAL A 24 -15.05 13.41 -18.06
CA VAL A 24 -15.51 12.05 -17.67
C VAL A 24 -15.17 11.72 -16.21
N VAL A 25 -14.26 12.45 -15.57
CA VAL A 25 -13.88 12.24 -14.16
C VAL A 25 -14.92 12.80 -13.18
N VAL A 26 -15.92 13.55 -13.63
CA VAL A 26 -16.86 14.27 -12.75
C VAL A 26 -18.25 13.64 -12.66
N LEU A 27 -18.58 12.60 -13.41
CA LEU A 27 -19.96 12.10 -13.51
C LEU A 27 -20.19 10.62 -13.15
N VAL A 28 -19.34 9.99 -12.33
CA VAL A 28 -19.70 8.74 -11.64
C VAL A 28 -19.53 8.90 -10.14
N SER A 29 -20.27 9.85 -9.56
CA SER A 29 -20.55 9.82 -8.13
C SER A 29 -21.77 8.91 -7.89
N ALA A 30 -21.55 7.60 -7.93
CA ALA A 30 -22.46 6.69 -7.27
C ALA A 30 -22.42 7.01 -5.77
N TRP A 31 -23.52 7.46 -5.23
CA TRP A 31 -23.72 7.77 -3.82
C TRP A 31 -23.61 6.48 -3.00
N THR A 32 -22.41 6.11 -2.64
CA THR A 32 -22.18 5.17 -1.54
C THR A 32 -22.23 5.99 -0.25
N TRP A 33 -23.21 5.69 0.60
CA TRP A 33 -23.36 6.31 1.91
C TRP A 33 -22.19 5.88 2.79
N VAL A 34 -21.20 6.78 2.96
CA VAL A 34 -20.17 6.64 3.98
C VAL A 34 -20.83 7.01 5.31
N THR A 35 -21.14 6.01 6.12
CA THR A 35 -21.68 6.25 7.48
C THR A 35 -20.52 6.61 8.40
N VAL A 36 -20.44 7.89 8.80
CA VAL A 36 -19.59 8.32 9.91
C VAL A 36 -20.29 7.91 11.22
N ARG A 37 -19.90 6.77 11.78
CA ARG A 37 -20.33 6.36 13.11
C ARG A 37 -19.34 6.90 14.13
N GLY A 38 -19.73 7.92 14.86
CA GLY A 38 -18.96 8.45 15.99
C GLY A 38 -19.18 7.60 17.24
N ASP A 39 -18.31 6.66 17.54
CA ASP A 39 -18.17 6.14 18.90
C ASP A 39 -17.50 7.20 19.76
N GLY A 40 -18.06 7.50 20.93
CA GLY A 40 -17.67 8.64 21.79
C GLY A 40 -16.23 8.63 22.34
N ARG A 41 -15.37 7.70 21.90
CA ARG A 41 -13.92 7.61 22.15
C ARG A 41 -13.08 7.59 20.88
N ALA A 42 -13.67 7.25 19.76
CA ALA A 42 -12.99 7.28 18.45
C ALA A 42 -12.94 8.74 17.95
N GLY A 43 -11.82 9.13 17.37
CA GLY A 43 -11.66 10.40 16.69
C GLY A 43 -12.44 10.43 15.37
N HIS A 44 -11.74 10.67 14.28
CA HIS A 44 -12.31 10.61 12.94
C HIS A 44 -12.27 9.17 12.42
N VAL A 45 -13.43 8.58 12.13
CA VAL A 45 -13.55 7.19 11.66
C VAL A 45 -14.32 7.16 10.36
N VAL A 46 -13.82 6.38 9.39
CA VAL A 46 -14.49 6.08 8.13
C VAL A 46 -14.51 4.56 7.96
N THR A 47 -15.68 3.99 7.66
CA THR A 47 -15.87 2.57 7.36
C THR A 47 -16.53 2.40 6.01
N GLY A 48 -16.41 1.22 5.42
CA GLY A 48 -17.13 0.83 4.21
C GLY A 48 -17.56 -0.63 4.28
N SER A 49 -18.72 -0.95 3.68
CA SER A 49 -19.30 -2.28 3.69
C SER A 49 -18.42 -3.32 2.98
N ALA A 50 -18.51 -4.56 3.46
CA ALA A 50 -17.90 -5.74 2.84
C ALA A 50 -18.83 -6.46 1.86
N ASP A 51 -20.09 -5.98 1.66
CA ASP A 51 -21.08 -6.63 0.82
C ASP A 51 -20.49 -6.98 -0.56
N ASP A 52 -20.47 -8.28 -0.87
CA ASP A 52 -19.94 -8.86 -2.12
C ASP A 52 -18.44 -8.59 -2.43
N LEU A 53 -17.69 -7.98 -1.51
CA LEU A 53 -16.27 -7.67 -1.71
C LEU A 53 -15.40 -8.88 -1.38
N ARG A 54 -14.85 -9.54 -2.40
CA ARG A 54 -13.93 -10.70 -2.25
C ARG A 54 -12.47 -10.31 -2.36
N GLU A 55 -12.20 -9.27 -3.14
CA GLU A 55 -10.86 -8.77 -3.44
C GLU A 55 -10.93 -7.26 -3.63
N ALA A 56 -9.95 -6.53 -3.09
CA ALA A 56 -9.84 -5.08 -3.23
C ALA A 56 -8.41 -4.59 -3.09
N THR A 57 -8.14 -3.41 -3.63
CA THR A 57 -6.90 -2.69 -3.40
C THR A 57 -7.14 -1.55 -2.41
N PHE A 58 -6.42 -1.57 -1.29
CA PHE A 58 -6.38 -0.44 -0.37
C PHE A 58 -5.20 0.46 -0.73
N VAL A 59 -5.48 1.75 -0.97
CA VAL A 59 -4.47 2.75 -1.35
C VAL A 59 -4.45 3.87 -0.33
N LEU A 60 -3.32 4.10 0.32
CA LEU A 60 -3.08 5.30 1.14
C LEU A 60 -2.31 6.31 0.29
N LEU A 61 -2.96 7.42 -0.05
CA LEU A 61 -2.42 8.43 -0.98
C LEU A 61 -1.49 9.43 -0.30
N ASP A 62 -1.82 9.84 0.94
CA ASP A 62 -1.14 10.92 1.64
C ASP A 62 -0.22 10.41 2.74
N GLY A 63 0.81 11.21 3.05
CA GLY A 63 1.77 10.92 4.11
C GLY A 63 1.20 11.09 5.52
N ALA A 64 1.79 10.37 6.47
CA ALA A 64 1.46 10.41 7.90
C ALA A 64 2.73 10.40 8.76
N ASP A 65 2.62 10.71 10.06
CA ASP A 65 3.72 10.43 10.98
C ASP A 65 3.86 8.93 11.22
N VAL A 66 2.73 8.27 11.52
CA VAL A 66 2.68 6.82 11.77
C VAL A 66 1.47 6.22 11.05
N VAL A 67 1.70 5.11 10.34
CA VAL A 67 0.64 4.27 9.76
C VAL A 67 0.65 2.93 10.50
N ARG A 68 -0.50 2.55 11.08
CA ARG A 68 -0.73 1.21 11.64
C ARG A 68 -1.80 0.52 10.84
N LEU A 69 -1.47 -0.61 10.25
CA LEU A 69 -2.41 -1.40 9.47
C LEU A 69 -2.43 -2.83 10.01
N ARG A 70 -3.61 -3.36 10.24
CA ARG A 70 -3.81 -4.75 10.65
C ARG A 70 -5.07 -5.33 10.04
N THR A 71 -5.23 -6.63 10.13
CA THR A 71 -6.47 -7.33 9.79
C THR A 71 -7.23 -7.76 11.04
N ASP A 72 -8.55 -7.77 10.93
CA ASP A 72 -9.42 -8.22 12.01
C ASP A 72 -10.79 -8.64 11.45
N ASP A 73 -11.66 -9.18 12.31
CA ASP A 73 -13.09 -9.32 12.02
C ASP A 73 -13.78 -7.97 12.24
N LEU A 74 -14.30 -7.39 11.18
CA LEU A 74 -15.04 -6.13 11.21
C LEU A 74 -16.56 -6.33 11.05
N GLY A 75 -17.04 -7.58 11.14
CA GLY A 75 -18.45 -7.92 10.91
C GLY A 75 -18.86 -7.60 9.48
N GLY A 76 -19.76 -6.63 9.28
CA GLY A 76 -20.23 -6.22 7.96
C GLY A 76 -19.35 -5.19 7.26
N ASP A 77 -18.32 -4.64 7.92
CA ASP A 77 -17.44 -3.64 7.33
C ASP A 77 -16.23 -4.31 6.65
N ALA A 78 -15.84 -3.86 5.44
CA ALA A 78 -14.61 -4.29 4.76
C ALA A 78 -13.37 -3.63 5.34
N TYR A 79 -13.50 -2.37 5.71
CA TYR A 79 -12.39 -1.60 6.25
C TYR A 79 -12.86 -0.58 7.28
N ARG A 80 -11.92 -0.19 8.14
CA ARG A 80 -12.05 0.94 9.07
C ARG A 80 -10.76 1.73 9.04
N VAL A 81 -10.87 3.03 8.72
CA VAL A 81 -9.74 3.96 8.78
C VAL A 81 -10.06 5.01 9.84
N SER A 82 -9.12 5.23 10.76
CA SER A 82 -9.33 6.15 11.87
C SER A 82 -8.09 6.96 12.22
N THR A 83 -8.33 8.13 12.81
CA THR A 83 -7.32 8.97 13.47
C THR A 83 -7.87 9.45 14.81
N SER A 84 -7.01 9.83 15.74
CA SER A 84 -7.45 10.36 17.03
C SER A 84 -8.20 11.69 16.87
N ARG A 85 -8.97 12.09 17.89
CA ARG A 85 -9.78 13.31 17.86
C ARG A 85 -8.92 14.57 17.77
N ASP A 86 -7.75 14.54 18.37
CA ASP A 86 -6.75 15.63 18.41
C ASP A 86 -5.73 15.54 17.27
N SER A 87 -5.93 14.62 16.33
CA SER A 87 -5.06 14.48 15.17
C SER A 87 -5.11 15.70 14.25
N GLY A 88 -3.95 16.11 13.74
CA GLY A 88 -3.84 17.13 12.70
C GLY A 88 -4.48 16.75 11.37
N VAL A 89 -4.84 15.46 11.21
CA VAL A 89 -5.45 14.92 9.98
C VAL A 89 -6.68 14.07 10.27
N ARG A 90 -7.58 13.97 9.29
CA ARG A 90 -8.73 13.07 9.29
C ARG A 90 -8.79 12.28 7.99
N PRO A 91 -9.19 11.01 8.02
CA PRO A 91 -9.30 10.21 6.80
C PRO A 91 -10.50 10.67 5.95
N ALA A 92 -10.31 10.58 4.64
CA ALA A 92 -11.37 10.70 3.64
C ALA A 92 -11.17 9.56 2.64
N VAL A 93 -12.21 8.74 2.46
CA VAL A 93 -12.15 7.55 1.61
C VAL A 93 -13.08 7.74 0.42
N SER A 94 -12.62 7.34 -0.75
CA SER A 94 -13.41 7.25 -1.97
C SER A 94 -13.19 5.89 -2.64
N LEU A 95 -14.20 5.42 -3.33
CA LEU A 95 -14.14 4.16 -4.09
C LEU A 95 -14.02 4.52 -5.58
N ALA A 96 -13.01 3.95 -6.25
CA ALA A 96 -12.82 4.12 -7.67
C ALA A 96 -12.25 2.83 -8.28
N ASP A 97 -12.92 2.25 -9.27
CA ASP A 97 -12.47 1.09 -10.04
C ASP A 97 -12.01 -0.10 -9.17
N GLY A 98 -12.75 -0.42 -8.11
CA GLY A 98 -12.41 -1.49 -7.17
C GLY A 98 -11.30 -1.13 -6.18
N ASN A 99 -10.80 0.12 -6.21
CA ASN A 99 -9.80 0.61 -5.28
C ASN A 99 -10.45 1.44 -4.16
N ILE A 100 -9.98 1.24 -2.93
CA ILE A 100 -10.35 2.02 -1.75
C ILE A 100 -9.27 3.09 -1.57
N LEU A 101 -9.52 4.27 -2.12
CA LEU A 101 -8.58 5.39 -2.09
C LEU A 101 -8.75 6.17 -0.79
N THR A 102 -7.73 6.14 0.05
CA THR A 102 -7.71 6.85 1.33
C THR A 102 -6.80 8.06 1.24
N SER A 103 -7.35 9.24 1.46
CA SER A 103 -6.62 10.50 1.60
C SER A 103 -6.74 11.04 3.03
N LEU A 104 -5.81 11.92 3.41
CA LEU A 104 -5.77 12.56 4.72
C LEU A 104 -5.99 14.07 4.55
N ARG A 105 -7.01 14.61 5.21
CA ARG A 105 -7.35 16.04 5.16
C ARG A 105 -7.01 16.69 6.48
N GLY A 106 -6.41 17.88 6.44
CA GLY A 106 -6.11 18.66 7.64
C GLY A 106 -7.37 18.94 8.48
N THR A 107 -7.25 18.85 9.79
CA THR A 107 -8.31 19.19 10.77
C THR A 107 -8.20 20.62 11.27
N GLY A 108 -7.03 21.26 11.07
CA GLY A 108 -6.69 22.55 11.65
C GLY A 108 -6.14 22.43 13.09
N GLN A 109 -5.90 21.21 13.57
CA GLN A 109 -5.25 20.94 14.84
C GLN A 109 -3.77 20.60 14.62
N ASP A 110 -2.92 20.82 15.62
CA ASP A 110 -1.47 20.54 15.56
C ASP A 110 -1.11 19.12 16.07
N GLY A 111 -2.08 18.23 16.20
CA GLY A 111 -1.85 16.87 16.67
C GLY A 111 -1.14 15.98 15.65
N PRO A 112 -0.51 14.87 16.09
CA PRO A 112 0.23 13.98 15.22
C PRO A 112 -0.68 13.28 14.20
N ALA A 113 -0.16 13.06 13.00
CA ALA A 113 -0.82 12.32 11.93
C ALA A 113 -0.63 10.81 12.11
N ILE A 114 -1.34 10.22 13.09
CA ILE A 114 -1.34 8.76 13.32
C ILE A 114 -2.60 8.19 12.69
N VAL A 115 -2.41 7.30 11.71
CA VAL A 115 -3.50 6.66 10.96
C VAL A 115 -3.57 5.20 11.32
N GLU A 116 -4.73 4.75 11.76
CA GLU A 116 -5.02 3.34 12.03
C GLU A 116 -5.96 2.80 10.95
N VAL A 117 -5.54 1.70 10.33
CA VAL A 117 -6.28 1.00 9.28
C VAL A 117 -6.54 -0.42 9.76
N VAL A 118 -7.80 -0.82 9.76
CA VAL A 118 -8.19 -2.21 10.00
C VAL A 118 -8.90 -2.70 8.74
N LEU A 119 -8.46 -3.82 8.21
CA LEU A 119 -9.02 -4.46 7.03
C LEU A 119 -9.67 -5.78 7.41
N HIS A 120 -10.80 -6.10 6.80
CA HIS A 120 -11.50 -7.34 7.11
C HIS A 120 -10.71 -8.55 6.58
N HIS A 121 -10.47 -9.54 7.44
CA HIS A 121 -9.62 -10.70 7.14
C HIS A 121 -10.17 -11.62 6.01
N SER A 122 -11.47 -11.59 5.72
CA SER A 122 -12.08 -12.42 4.68
C SER A 122 -11.94 -11.86 3.26
N VAL A 123 -11.47 -10.63 3.12
CA VAL A 123 -11.23 -10.00 1.81
C VAL A 123 -9.77 -10.18 1.42
N ARG A 124 -9.52 -10.49 0.15
CA ARG A 124 -8.17 -10.51 -0.41
C ARG A 124 -7.70 -9.09 -0.68
N TRP A 125 -6.62 -8.69 -0.02
CA TRP A 125 -6.13 -7.32 -0.07
C TRP A 125 -4.87 -7.16 -0.90
N HIS A 126 -4.90 -6.24 -1.86
CA HIS A 126 -3.70 -5.60 -2.40
C HIS A 126 -3.48 -4.28 -1.67
N LEU A 127 -2.23 -4.00 -1.30
CA LEU A 127 -1.92 -2.81 -0.52
C LEU A 127 -0.96 -1.91 -1.31
N ARG A 128 -1.30 -0.61 -1.39
CA ARG A 128 -0.42 0.40 -1.95
C ARG A 128 -0.29 1.57 -0.98
N LEU A 129 0.90 1.73 -0.39
CA LEU A 129 1.24 2.80 0.54
C LEU A 129 1.98 3.90 -0.24
N GLY A 130 1.21 4.87 -0.77
CA GLY A 130 1.70 5.97 -1.61
C GLY A 130 2.19 7.17 -0.83
N GLY A 131 1.75 7.35 0.41
CA GLY A 131 2.17 8.42 1.29
C GLY A 131 3.44 8.09 2.08
N GLY A 132 4.39 9.03 2.15
CA GLY A 132 5.57 8.88 2.99
C GLY A 132 5.20 8.89 4.48
N ALA A 133 5.98 8.18 5.32
CA ALA A 133 5.75 8.15 6.76
C ALA A 133 7.08 8.12 7.53
N LYS A 134 7.03 8.51 8.81
CA LYS A 134 8.14 8.22 9.71
C LYS A 134 8.18 6.73 9.99
N GLU A 135 7.03 6.16 10.37
CA GLU A 135 6.89 4.75 10.71
C GLU A 135 5.66 4.14 10.05
N GLN A 136 5.83 2.93 9.54
CA GLN A 136 4.76 2.11 8.99
C GLN A 136 4.82 0.72 9.63
N HIS A 137 3.74 0.35 10.35
CA HIS A 137 3.60 -0.93 11.03
C HIS A 137 2.42 -1.69 10.43
N LEU A 138 2.71 -2.75 9.70
CA LEU A 138 1.70 -3.58 9.04
C LEU A 138 1.72 -4.99 9.65
N ASP A 139 0.66 -5.37 10.34
CA ASP A 139 0.44 -6.74 10.82
C ASP A 139 -0.62 -7.43 9.95
N LEU A 140 -0.15 -8.24 9.04
CA LEU A 140 -0.96 -8.92 8.04
C LEU A 140 -1.06 -10.43 8.25
N ARG A 141 -0.68 -10.94 9.44
CA ARG A 141 -0.68 -12.39 9.74
C ARG A 141 -2.00 -13.09 9.46
N GLY A 142 -3.13 -12.41 9.69
CA GLY A 142 -4.47 -12.93 9.43
C GLY A 142 -5.06 -12.57 8.06
N ALA A 143 -4.28 -11.96 7.15
CA ALA A 143 -4.78 -11.48 5.88
C ALA A 143 -4.84 -12.58 4.82
N GLN A 144 -5.84 -12.51 3.93
CA GLN A 144 -5.72 -13.02 2.58
C GLN A 144 -5.02 -11.92 1.77
N LEU A 145 -3.79 -12.15 1.35
CA LEU A 145 -2.93 -11.09 0.84
C LEU A 145 -2.57 -11.29 -0.63
N GLY A 146 -2.74 -10.24 -1.41
CA GLY A 146 -2.14 -10.04 -2.72
C GLY A 146 -0.80 -9.30 -2.60
N ASP A 147 -0.49 -8.42 -3.55
CA ASP A 147 0.76 -7.66 -3.54
C ASP A 147 0.75 -6.54 -2.48
N VAL A 148 1.92 -6.26 -1.91
CA VAL A 148 2.16 -5.12 -1.02
C VAL A 148 3.16 -4.18 -1.67
N GLU A 149 2.82 -2.91 -1.83
CA GLU A 149 3.63 -1.93 -2.50
C GLU A 149 3.80 -0.67 -1.64
N PHE A 150 5.06 -0.31 -1.37
CA PHE A 150 5.46 0.92 -0.72
C PHE A 150 6.06 1.84 -1.77
N THR A 151 5.31 2.84 -2.24
CA THR A 151 5.75 3.73 -3.32
C THR A 151 6.39 5.02 -2.83
N ALA A 152 6.26 5.34 -1.55
CA ALA A 152 6.90 6.49 -0.92
C ALA A 152 7.86 6.07 0.20
N GLY A 153 8.79 6.95 0.55
CA GLY A 153 9.82 6.69 1.54
C GLY A 153 9.31 6.65 2.98
N ALA A 154 10.02 5.91 3.84
CA ALA A 154 9.77 5.87 5.28
C ALA A 154 11.08 5.81 6.06
N SER A 155 11.09 6.29 7.32
CA SER A 155 12.23 6.04 8.19
C SER A 155 12.26 4.58 8.64
N ARG A 156 11.10 4.02 9.00
CA ARG A 156 10.97 2.63 9.45
C ARG A 156 9.74 1.97 8.85
N ILE A 157 9.92 0.76 8.34
CA ILE A 157 8.84 -0.14 7.90
C ILE A 157 8.96 -1.44 8.69
N GLU A 158 7.91 -1.82 9.38
CA GLU A 158 7.73 -3.14 9.98
C GLU A 158 6.54 -3.82 9.31
N LEU A 159 6.81 -4.96 8.69
CA LEU A 159 5.83 -5.72 7.93
C LEU A 159 5.82 -7.16 8.41
N THR A 160 4.69 -7.64 8.90
CA THR A 160 4.48 -9.05 9.22
C THR A 160 3.54 -9.64 8.19
N LEU A 161 4.01 -10.63 7.43
CA LEU A 161 3.27 -11.29 6.36
C LEU A 161 2.63 -12.60 6.83
N PRO A 162 1.47 -12.97 6.29
CA PRO A 162 0.86 -14.28 6.50
C PRO A 162 1.72 -15.39 5.85
N PRO A 163 1.42 -16.67 6.08
CA PRO A 163 1.97 -17.76 5.26
C PRO A 163 1.75 -17.47 3.77
N ALA A 164 2.77 -17.68 2.95
CA ALA A 164 2.66 -17.42 1.53
C ALA A 164 1.65 -18.37 0.87
N GLU A 165 0.82 -17.84 0.00
CA GLU A 165 -0.05 -18.57 -0.93
C GLU A 165 0.34 -18.18 -2.35
N GLY A 166 1.02 -19.07 -3.06
CA GLY A 166 1.67 -18.76 -4.33
C GLY A 166 2.89 -17.85 -4.14
N THR A 167 3.12 -16.93 -5.07
CA THR A 167 4.20 -15.94 -4.94
C THR A 167 3.68 -14.68 -4.25
N GLN A 168 4.01 -14.51 -2.98
CA GLN A 168 3.69 -13.31 -2.19
C GLN A 168 4.72 -12.22 -2.48
N ARG A 169 4.30 -11.18 -3.18
CA ARG A 169 5.19 -10.09 -3.62
C ARG A 169 5.09 -8.88 -2.71
N THR A 170 6.27 -8.34 -2.34
CA THR A 170 6.40 -7.06 -1.63
C THR A 170 7.40 -6.18 -2.38
N VAL A 171 6.99 -4.98 -2.77
CA VAL A 171 7.82 -4.01 -3.49
C VAL A 171 8.02 -2.76 -2.66
N LEU A 172 9.29 -2.34 -2.51
CA LEU A 172 9.69 -1.11 -1.84
C LEU A 172 10.33 -0.19 -2.90
N SER A 173 9.54 0.65 -3.54
CA SER A 173 10.01 1.64 -4.51
C SER A 173 10.30 3.01 -3.88
N GLY A 174 9.82 3.27 -2.66
CA GLY A 174 10.29 4.34 -1.79
C GLY A 174 11.52 3.91 -0.98
N GLY A 175 12.49 4.82 -0.79
CA GLY A 175 13.65 4.53 0.07
C GLY A 175 13.28 4.41 1.53
N ALA A 176 14.05 3.63 2.32
CA ALA A 176 13.82 3.51 3.75
C ALA A 176 15.14 3.43 4.53
N ASN A 177 15.13 3.90 5.79
CA ASN A 177 16.30 3.69 6.65
C ASN A 177 16.29 2.27 7.19
N GLN A 178 15.19 1.81 7.75
CA GLN A 178 15.07 0.49 8.34
C GLN A 178 13.82 -0.23 7.81
N VAL A 179 14.01 -1.43 7.30
CA VAL A 179 12.93 -2.34 6.90
C VAL A 179 13.09 -3.64 7.65
N VAL A 180 12.03 -4.05 8.36
CA VAL A 180 11.96 -5.34 9.04
C VAL A 180 10.75 -6.07 8.51
N VAL A 181 10.98 -7.22 7.88
CA VAL A 181 9.94 -8.11 7.37
C VAL A 181 9.95 -9.39 8.19
N ARG A 182 8.81 -9.73 8.77
CA ARG A 182 8.59 -10.99 9.48
C ARG A 182 7.69 -11.87 8.65
N LEU A 183 8.15 -13.08 8.37
CA LEU A 183 7.45 -14.05 7.54
C LEU A 183 6.82 -15.13 8.41
N ALA A 184 5.54 -15.42 8.21
CA ALA A 184 4.93 -16.58 8.83
C ALA A 184 5.20 -17.84 7.99
N GLY A 185 5.56 -18.97 8.66
CA GLY A 185 5.88 -20.23 7.99
C GLY A 185 7.26 -20.26 7.34
N ASP A 186 7.55 -21.38 6.65
CA ASP A 186 8.89 -21.75 6.19
C ASP A 186 9.10 -21.58 4.67
N ALA A 187 8.13 -20.97 3.98
CA ALA A 187 8.23 -20.74 2.54
C ALA A 187 9.50 -19.93 2.19
N PRO A 188 10.25 -20.31 1.12
CA PRO A 188 11.51 -19.66 0.79
C PRO A 188 11.31 -18.20 0.38
N VAL A 189 12.28 -17.35 0.71
CA VAL A 189 12.25 -15.92 0.39
C VAL A 189 13.40 -15.54 -0.54
N ARG A 190 13.06 -14.83 -1.63
CA ARG A 190 14.02 -14.12 -2.46
C ARG A 190 14.02 -12.63 -2.07
N VAL A 191 15.21 -12.07 -1.92
CA VAL A 191 15.39 -10.64 -1.63
C VAL A 191 16.19 -10.01 -2.75
N ARG A 192 15.67 -8.94 -3.36
CA ARG A 192 16.38 -8.11 -4.33
C ARG A 192 16.67 -6.76 -3.72
N ALA A 193 17.92 -6.36 -3.75
CA ALA A 193 18.39 -5.03 -3.37
C ALA A 193 18.64 -4.20 -4.64
N GLY A 194 17.57 -3.84 -5.36
CA GLY A 194 17.66 -3.11 -6.64
C GLY A 194 18.39 -1.78 -6.51
N GLY A 195 18.10 -0.97 -5.49
CA GLY A 195 18.77 0.28 -5.18
C GLY A 195 20.01 0.13 -4.27
N GLY A 196 20.37 -1.08 -3.88
CA GLY A 196 21.41 -1.37 -2.91
C GLY A 196 20.97 -1.21 -1.47
N ALA A 197 21.78 -1.75 -0.54
CA ALA A 197 21.54 -1.66 0.88
C ALA A 197 22.82 -1.52 1.70
N GLY A 198 22.76 -0.78 2.81
CA GLY A 198 23.85 -0.77 3.78
C GLY A 198 24.07 -2.16 4.38
N SER A 199 22.98 -2.86 4.70
CA SER A 199 22.99 -4.27 5.12
C SER A 199 21.69 -4.98 4.72
N VAL A 200 21.80 -6.28 4.42
CA VAL A 200 20.67 -7.19 4.25
C VAL A 200 20.89 -8.40 5.15
N THR A 201 19.91 -8.69 6.00
CA THR A 201 19.88 -9.88 6.85
C THR A 201 18.72 -10.75 6.42
N VAL A 202 18.96 -12.02 6.15
CA VAL A 202 17.93 -13.01 5.82
C VAL A 202 18.16 -14.24 6.70
N ASP A 203 17.15 -14.60 7.49
CA ASP A 203 17.19 -15.74 8.42
C ASP A 203 18.49 -15.77 9.25
N GLY A 204 18.86 -14.61 9.83
CA GLY A 204 20.06 -14.44 10.65
C GLY A 204 21.39 -14.30 9.89
N SER A 205 21.43 -14.53 8.57
CA SER A 205 22.63 -14.32 7.76
C SER A 205 22.72 -12.89 7.25
N THR A 206 23.76 -12.15 7.60
CA THR A 206 23.93 -10.74 7.28
C THR A 206 25.00 -10.50 6.21
N GLN A 207 24.66 -9.71 5.21
CA GLN A 207 25.58 -9.13 4.24
C GLN A 207 25.60 -7.61 4.39
N SER A 208 26.79 -7.01 4.43
CA SER A 208 26.97 -5.55 4.52
C SER A 208 27.49 -4.98 3.21
N GLY A 209 27.15 -3.71 2.93
CA GLY A 209 27.60 -3.04 1.72
C GLY A 209 27.03 -3.69 0.44
N VAL A 210 25.74 -4.02 0.44
CA VAL A 210 25.08 -4.73 -0.65
C VAL A 210 24.88 -3.80 -1.84
N ALA A 211 25.52 -4.13 -2.97
CA ALA A 211 25.44 -3.33 -4.19
C ALA A 211 24.05 -3.37 -4.82
N GLY A 212 23.71 -2.28 -5.56
CA GLY A 212 22.48 -2.25 -6.34
C GLY A 212 22.40 -3.38 -7.35
N GLY A 213 21.23 -3.97 -7.50
CA GLY A 213 21.00 -5.13 -8.38
C GLY A 213 21.32 -6.48 -7.76
N THR A 214 21.81 -6.54 -6.52
CA THR A 214 22.08 -7.82 -5.83
C THR A 214 20.78 -8.58 -5.59
N VAL A 215 20.81 -9.89 -5.83
CA VAL A 215 19.69 -10.82 -5.58
C VAL A 215 20.17 -11.95 -4.68
N LEU A 216 19.48 -12.12 -3.56
CA LEU A 216 19.67 -13.22 -2.62
C LEU A 216 18.52 -14.20 -2.82
N THR A 217 18.82 -15.38 -3.35
CA THR A 217 17.81 -16.40 -3.69
C THR A 217 18.26 -17.74 -3.15
N PRO A 218 17.51 -18.41 -2.28
CA PRO A 218 17.81 -19.78 -1.88
C PRO A 218 17.50 -20.76 -3.03
N PRO A 219 18.20 -21.90 -3.12
CA PRO A 219 18.08 -22.85 -4.25
C PRO A 219 16.65 -23.35 -4.49
N GLU A 220 15.88 -23.54 -3.42
CA GLU A 220 14.52 -24.07 -3.46
C GLU A 220 13.47 -23.06 -3.94
N TRP A 221 13.81 -21.77 -4.02
CA TRP A 221 12.84 -20.70 -4.32
C TRP A 221 12.16 -20.90 -5.69
N GLU A 222 12.90 -21.29 -6.71
CA GLU A 222 12.36 -21.47 -8.07
C GLU A 222 11.37 -22.64 -8.17
N SER A 223 11.56 -23.68 -7.36
CA SER A 223 10.72 -24.88 -7.37
C SER A 223 9.56 -24.81 -6.37
N ALA A 224 9.59 -23.87 -5.43
CA ALA A 224 8.55 -23.73 -4.43
C ALA A 224 7.26 -23.16 -5.04
N THR A 225 6.12 -23.77 -4.70
CA THR A 225 4.79 -23.27 -5.07
C THR A 225 4.49 -22.00 -4.29
N ASP A 226 4.72 -22.04 -2.99
CA ASP A 226 4.50 -20.94 -2.05
C ASP A 226 5.85 -20.31 -1.70
N ARG A 227 5.97 -19.01 -1.89
CA ARG A 227 7.25 -18.28 -1.76
C ARG A 227 7.06 -16.79 -1.57
N TYR A 228 8.05 -16.14 -0.99
CA TYR A 228 8.09 -14.68 -0.85
C TYR A 228 9.06 -14.05 -1.85
N ASP A 229 8.67 -12.93 -2.45
CA ASP A 229 9.52 -12.13 -3.34
C ASP A 229 9.55 -10.68 -2.84
N ILE A 230 10.65 -10.29 -2.19
CA ILE A 230 10.84 -8.95 -1.61
C ILE A 230 11.78 -8.19 -2.52
N ASP A 231 11.30 -7.08 -3.09
CA ASP A 231 12.03 -6.26 -4.06
C ASP A 231 12.19 -4.81 -3.55
N ALA A 232 13.37 -4.48 -3.04
CA ALA A 232 13.73 -3.11 -2.68
C ALA A 232 14.36 -2.42 -3.91
N THR A 233 13.51 -1.81 -4.75
CA THR A 233 13.96 -1.13 -5.98
C THR A 233 14.67 0.20 -5.68
N SER A 234 14.40 0.82 -4.53
CA SER A 234 15.14 1.98 -4.00
C SER A 234 16.13 1.56 -2.93
N GLY A 235 17.10 2.46 -2.62
CA GLY A 235 18.09 2.22 -1.58
C GLY A 235 17.48 2.11 -0.18
N VAL A 236 17.99 1.18 0.63
CA VAL A 236 17.65 1.01 2.04
C VAL A 236 18.91 0.98 2.90
N SER A 237 18.87 1.56 4.12
CA SER A 237 20.05 1.46 5.00
C SER A 237 20.17 0.08 5.62
N SER A 238 19.07 -0.53 6.07
CA SER A 238 19.03 -1.92 6.53
C SER A 238 17.73 -2.61 6.15
N LEU A 239 17.83 -3.83 5.65
CA LEU A 239 16.72 -4.72 5.37
C LEU A 239 16.93 -6.02 6.14
N THR A 240 16.01 -6.34 7.04
CA THR A 240 16.00 -7.57 7.82
C THR A 240 14.78 -8.38 7.46
N VAL A 241 14.96 -9.64 7.14
CA VAL A 241 13.90 -10.61 6.86
C VAL A 241 14.09 -11.80 7.78
N ASP A 242 13.17 -11.95 8.73
CA ASP A 242 13.20 -13.00 9.74
C ASP A 242 11.91 -13.81 9.73
N ARG A 243 11.94 -14.99 10.33
CA ARG A 243 10.74 -15.79 10.58
C ARG A 243 10.08 -15.35 11.88
N THR A 244 8.73 -15.32 11.88
CA THR A 244 8.02 -15.27 13.17
C THR A 244 8.06 -16.66 13.77
N ASP A 245 8.45 -16.75 15.04
CA ASP A 245 8.23 -17.99 15.79
C ASP A 245 6.72 -18.28 15.73
N GLY A 246 6.37 -19.45 15.25
CA GLY A 246 4.99 -19.87 15.15
C GLY A 246 4.39 -19.95 16.56
N ASP A 247 3.67 -18.93 16.98
CA ASP A 247 2.71 -19.08 18.06
C ASP A 247 1.59 -19.99 17.55
N GLY A 248 1.66 -21.26 17.99
CA GLY A 248 0.69 -22.31 17.72
C GLY A 248 -0.65 -22.05 18.43
#